data_c6ac1fba4f0260275c980abaf39ea294
#
_entry.id   c6ac1fba4f0260275c980abaf39ea294
#
_cell.length_a   1.000
_cell.length_b   1.000
_cell.length_c   1.000
_cell.angle_alpha   90.00
_cell.angle_beta   90.00
_cell.angle_gamma   90.00
#
_symmetry.space_group_name_H-M   'P 1'
#
loop_
_entity.id
_entity.type
_entity.pdbx_description
1 polymer ?
#
loop_
_entity_poly.entity_id
_entity_poly.type
_entity_poly.pdbx_seq_one_letter_code
_entity_poly.pdbx_strand_id
1 'polypeptide(L)'
;MSKRIFATTLASVILLFVCRADAQQTGKVPRIGFLDGSTASGIAVLLEAFRQEMRKLGWIEGKNITIEYRFAEQDIKRLPEFAADLVRLKVDLIVVTAGPPALAAKRATTTIPIVMANSADPVGEGLVASLARPGGNVTGLSGLAVELNTKRLEILKDAVPKLVRVGVLRPAGGAIAGELQIKELRRAAVALKLKLEEIKTEADAKGLESAFQTAKQKQVNAIMTTITRPFFAERK
;
A
#
# COMPACT_ATOMS: atom_id res chain seq x y z
N MET A 1 36.47 -36.91 49.15
CA MET A 1 35.85 -35.86 48.38
C MET A 1 35.02 -35.01 49.35
N SER A 2 35.38 -33.74 49.50
CA SER A 2 34.80 -32.87 50.54
C SER A 2 33.33 -32.59 50.30
N LYS A 3 32.48 -32.64 51.33
CA LYS A 3 31.02 -32.28 51.26
C LYS A 3 30.77 -30.91 50.60
N ARG A 4 31.78 -30.03 50.64
CA ARG A 4 31.70 -28.69 49.94
C ARG A 4 31.77 -28.80 48.43
N ILE A 5 32.54 -29.75 47.87
CA ILE A 5 32.62 -29.94 46.38
C ILE A 5 31.34 -30.55 45.88
N PHE A 6 30.70 -31.45 46.65
CA PHE A 6 29.42 -32.03 46.24
C PHE A 6 28.28 -31.00 46.28
N ALA A 7 28.27 -30.11 47.26
CA ALA A 7 27.29 -29.04 47.38
C ALA A 7 27.44 -27.99 46.25
N THR A 8 28.66 -27.63 45.84
CA THR A 8 28.90 -26.68 44.77
C THR A 8 28.57 -27.26 43.38
N THR A 9 28.87 -28.54 43.13
CA THR A 9 28.46 -29.20 41.86
C THR A 9 26.97 -29.39 41.77
N LEU A 10 26.28 -29.72 42.87
CA LEU A 10 24.81 -29.84 42.87
C LEU A 10 24.15 -28.48 42.64
N ALA A 11 24.63 -27.40 43.23
CA ALA A 11 24.14 -26.03 43.01
C ALA A 11 24.35 -25.57 41.58
N SER A 12 25.50 -25.89 40.96
CA SER A 12 25.77 -25.53 39.53
C SER A 12 24.88 -26.30 38.58
N VAL A 13 24.54 -27.56 38.84
CA VAL A 13 23.63 -28.36 38.02
C VAL A 13 22.18 -27.83 38.13
N ILE A 14 21.75 -27.44 39.33
CA ILE A 14 20.41 -26.83 39.51
C ILE A 14 20.33 -25.48 38.81
N LEU A 15 21.40 -24.66 38.82
CA LEU A 15 21.42 -23.37 38.07
C LEU A 15 21.33 -23.55 36.57
N LEU A 16 21.88 -24.63 36.01
CA LEU A 16 21.80 -24.94 34.57
C LEU A 16 20.40 -25.40 34.12
N PHE A 17 19.59 -25.92 35.03
CA PHE A 17 18.19 -26.30 34.72
C PHE A 17 17.17 -25.14 34.86
N VAL A 18 17.50 -24.10 35.62
CA VAL A 18 16.63 -22.96 35.86
C VAL A 18 16.65 -21.95 34.69
N CYS A 19 17.66 -21.98 33.78
CA CYS A 19 17.79 -21.07 32.66
C CYS A 19 17.04 -21.50 31.38
N ARG A 20 16.21 -22.54 31.43
CA ARG A 20 15.21 -22.81 30.42
C ARG A 20 13.80 -22.46 30.92
N ALA A 21 13.64 -21.28 31.51
CA ALA A 21 12.38 -20.62 31.48
C ALA A 21 12.23 -20.06 30.04
N ASP A 22 11.88 -20.92 29.09
CA ASP A 22 11.07 -20.48 27.99
C ASP A 22 9.90 -19.77 28.66
N ALA A 23 9.94 -18.45 28.68
CA ALA A 23 8.79 -17.65 28.94
C ALA A 23 7.81 -18.01 27.79
N GLN A 24 7.07 -19.10 27.97
CA GLN A 24 5.82 -19.33 27.31
C GLN A 24 4.94 -18.16 27.75
N GLN A 25 5.19 -17.00 27.13
CA GLN A 25 4.14 -16.04 26.96
C GLN A 25 2.97 -16.87 26.43
N THR A 26 1.99 -17.12 27.28
CA THR A 26 0.63 -17.46 26.86
C THR A 26 0.16 -16.25 26.05
N GLY A 27 0.79 -16.12 24.89
CA GLY A 27 0.73 -14.93 24.08
C GLY A 27 -0.65 -14.86 23.50
N LYS A 28 -1.38 -13.81 23.83
CA LYS A 28 -2.53 -13.34 23.06
C LYS A 28 -2.17 -13.51 21.59
N VAL A 29 -2.94 -14.32 20.86
CA VAL A 29 -2.78 -14.45 19.40
C VAL A 29 -2.94 -13.07 18.77
N PRO A 30 -1.90 -12.51 18.10
CA PRO A 30 -1.98 -11.19 17.49
C PRO A 30 -3.13 -11.13 16.49
N ARG A 31 -3.83 -10.01 16.50
CA ARG A 31 -4.94 -9.73 15.59
C ARG A 31 -4.55 -8.61 14.63
N ILE A 32 -4.53 -8.89 13.33
CA ILE A 32 -4.25 -7.91 12.30
C ILE A 32 -5.55 -7.51 11.63
N GLY A 33 -5.80 -6.21 11.47
CA GLY A 33 -6.80 -5.67 10.57
C GLY A 33 -6.22 -5.55 9.16
N PHE A 34 -6.92 -6.05 8.15
CA PHE A 34 -6.57 -5.85 6.75
C PHE A 34 -7.67 -5.03 6.08
N LEU A 35 -7.36 -3.81 5.66
CA LEU A 35 -8.31 -2.86 5.08
C LEU A 35 -7.95 -2.55 3.63
N ASP A 36 -8.87 -2.81 2.72
CA ASP A 36 -8.70 -2.58 1.29
C ASP A 36 -9.93 -1.92 0.65
N GLY A 37 -9.70 -1.10 -0.37
CA GLY A 37 -10.75 -0.40 -1.10
C GLY A 37 -11.46 -1.24 -2.17
N SER A 38 -10.88 -2.38 -2.58
CA SER A 38 -11.43 -3.24 -3.64
C SER A 38 -12.23 -4.42 -3.08
N THR A 39 -12.54 -5.39 -3.93
CA THR A 39 -13.15 -6.67 -3.57
C THR A 39 -12.09 -7.68 -3.15
N ALA A 40 -12.48 -8.69 -2.38
CA ALA A 40 -11.59 -9.80 -2.02
C ALA A 40 -11.04 -10.52 -3.27
N SER A 41 -11.88 -10.73 -4.29
CA SER A 41 -11.48 -11.33 -5.57
C SER A 41 -10.53 -10.44 -6.36
N GLY A 42 -10.75 -9.13 -6.35
CA GLY A 42 -9.91 -8.15 -7.06
C GLY A 42 -8.48 -8.05 -6.53
N ILE A 43 -8.22 -8.51 -5.30
CA ILE A 43 -6.86 -8.54 -4.73
C ILE A 43 -6.38 -9.94 -4.38
N ALA A 44 -7.09 -10.98 -4.82
CA ALA A 44 -6.81 -12.36 -4.42
C ALA A 44 -5.34 -12.76 -4.59
N VAL A 45 -4.72 -12.39 -5.72
CA VAL A 45 -3.31 -12.67 -6.01
C VAL A 45 -2.37 -11.96 -5.01
N LEU A 46 -2.62 -10.68 -4.73
CA LEU A 46 -1.81 -9.90 -3.77
C LEU A 46 -2.00 -10.40 -2.34
N LEU A 47 -3.24 -10.74 -1.99
CA LEU A 47 -3.57 -11.27 -0.67
C LEU A 47 -2.93 -12.64 -0.43
N GLU A 48 -2.93 -13.51 -1.45
CA GLU A 48 -2.26 -14.81 -1.34
C GLU A 48 -0.74 -14.65 -1.23
N ALA A 49 -0.13 -13.73 -1.99
CA ALA A 49 1.29 -13.41 -1.85
C ALA A 49 1.62 -12.91 -0.43
N PHE A 50 0.79 -12.03 0.14
CA PHE A 50 0.91 -11.58 1.52
C PHE A 50 0.85 -12.76 2.51
N ARG A 51 -0.14 -13.65 2.38
CA ARG A 51 -0.27 -14.83 3.24
C ARG A 51 0.91 -15.79 3.09
N GLN A 52 1.45 -15.96 1.88
CA GLN A 52 2.61 -16.81 1.63
C GLN A 52 3.86 -16.27 2.34
N GLU A 53 4.12 -14.96 2.24
CA GLU A 53 5.25 -14.35 2.93
C GLU A 53 5.08 -14.41 4.47
N MET A 54 3.88 -14.17 4.98
CA MET A 54 3.59 -14.34 6.41
C MET A 54 3.88 -15.78 6.86
N ARG A 55 3.47 -16.80 6.09
CA ARG A 55 3.77 -18.21 6.40
C ARG A 55 5.27 -18.52 6.40
N LYS A 56 6.04 -17.97 5.46
CA LYS A 56 7.50 -18.12 5.43
C LYS A 56 8.17 -17.53 6.68
N LEU A 57 7.61 -16.48 7.23
CA LEU A 57 8.05 -15.83 8.47
C LEU A 57 7.52 -16.52 9.74
N GLY A 58 6.78 -17.63 9.58
CA GLY A 58 6.23 -18.38 10.70
C GLY A 58 4.87 -17.92 11.22
N TRP A 59 4.25 -16.89 10.56
CA TRP A 59 2.92 -16.42 10.90
C TRP A 59 1.85 -17.18 10.11
N ILE A 60 1.04 -17.96 10.80
CA ILE A 60 0.04 -18.85 10.21
C ILE A 60 -1.35 -18.41 10.68
N GLU A 61 -2.17 -17.91 9.75
CA GLU A 61 -3.55 -17.50 10.02
C GLU A 61 -4.37 -18.66 10.59
N GLY A 62 -5.10 -18.38 11.67
CA GLY A 62 -5.87 -19.38 12.42
C GLY A 62 -5.04 -20.21 13.41
N LYS A 63 -3.69 -20.10 13.43
CA LYS A 63 -2.82 -20.80 14.37
C LYS A 63 -2.16 -19.86 15.38
N ASN A 64 -1.39 -18.90 14.92
CA ASN A 64 -0.66 -17.96 15.76
C ASN A 64 -0.87 -16.50 15.41
N ILE A 65 -1.78 -16.22 14.46
CA ILE A 65 -2.22 -14.90 14.04
C ILE A 65 -3.68 -14.98 13.58
N THR A 66 -4.45 -13.93 13.82
CA THR A 66 -5.81 -13.74 13.28
C THR A 66 -5.82 -12.54 12.36
N ILE A 67 -6.46 -12.63 11.20
CA ILE A 67 -6.60 -11.51 10.26
C ILE A 67 -8.07 -11.16 10.09
N GLU A 68 -8.43 -9.91 10.39
CA GLU A 68 -9.76 -9.34 10.25
C GLU A 68 -9.83 -8.56 8.94
N TYR A 69 -10.47 -9.13 7.94
CA TYR A 69 -10.55 -8.53 6.60
C TYR A 69 -11.72 -7.56 6.49
N ARG A 70 -11.47 -6.41 5.85
CA ARG A 70 -12.48 -5.43 5.46
C ARG A 70 -12.21 -4.98 4.03
N PHE A 71 -13.13 -5.30 3.13
CA PHE A 71 -13.08 -4.93 1.72
C PHE A 71 -14.21 -3.97 1.42
N ALA A 72 -13.89 -2.77 0.90
CA ALA A 72 -14.88 -1.73 0.65
C ALA A 72 -15.67 -1.94 -0.65
N GLU A 73 -15.42 -3.02 -1.40
CA GLU A 73 -16.15 -3.37 -2.63
C GLU A 73 -16.18 -2.22 -3.64
N GLN A 74 -15.05 -1.49 -3.78
CA GLN A 74 -14.87 -0.29 -4.60
C GLN A 74 -15.66 0.94 -4.13
N ASP A 75 -16.45 0.84 -3.07
CA ASP A 75 -17.11 2.00 -2.44
C ASP A 75 -16.24 2.56 -1.31
N ILE A 76 -15.39 3.53 -1.66
CA ILE A 76 -14.50 4.18 -0.70
C ILE A 76 -15.22 4.87 0.48
N LYS A 77 -16.54 5.13 0.37
CA LYS A 77 -17.32 5.73 1.45
C LYS A 77 -17.48 4.79 2.65
N ARG A 78 -17.31 3.47 2.44
CA ARG A 78 -17.35 2.45 3.49
C ARG A 78 -16.06 2.37 4.32
N LEU A 79 -14.95 2.90 3.80
CA LEU A 79 -13.65 2.80 4.47
C LEU A 79 -13.61 3.38 5.89
N PRO A 80 -14.24 4.55 6.20
CA PRO A 80 -14.25 5.08 7.57
C PRO A 80 -14.97 4.15 8.55
N GLU A 81 -16.10 3.54 8.16
CA GLU A 81 -16.83 2.59 8.98
C GLU A 81 -15.98 1.34 9.26
N PHE A 82 -15.36 0.77 8.23
CA PHE A 82 -14.53 -0.41 8.36
C PHE A 82 -13.25 -0.16 9.17
N ALA A 83 -12.66 1.02 9.06
CA ALA A 83 -11.53 1.42 9.90
C ALA A 83 -11.96 1.51 11.38
N ALA A 84 -13.14 2.11 11.66
CA ALA A 84 -13.69 2.17 13.01
C ALA A 84 -14.02 0.78 13.57
N ASP A 85 -14.49 -0.15 12.73
CA ASP A 85 -14.71 -1.56 13.11
C ASP A 85 -13.41 -2.22 13.59
N LEU A 86 -12.33 -2.08 12.83
CA LEU A 86 -11.03 -2.64 13.20
C LEU A 86 -10.52 -2.07 14.53
N VAL A 87 -10.73 -0.78 14.76
CA VAL A 87 -10.42 -0.13 16.04
C VAL A 87 -11.27 -0.70 17.18
N ARG A 88 -12.57 -0.91 16.98
CA ARG A 88 -13.45 -1.56 17.98
C ARG A 88 -13.05 -2.98 18.31
N LEU A 89 -12.57 -3.73 17.31
CA LEU A 89 -12.03 -5.08 17.48
C LEU A 89 -10.69 -5.11 18.20
N LYS A 90 -10.11 -3.93 18.49
CA LYS A 90 -8.80 -3.77 19.16
C LYS A 90 -7.72 -4.60 18.48
N VAL A 91 -7.62 -4.49 17.15
CA VAL A 91 -6.54 -5.12 16.41
C VAL A 91 -5.18 -4.57 16.85
N ASP A 92 -4.16 -5.39 16.81
CA ASP A 92 -2.81 -5.02 17.24
C ASP A 92 -2.06 -4.23 16.16
N LEU A 93 -2.50 -4.36 14.88
CA LEU A 93 -1.92 -3.73 13.71
C LEU A 93 -2.97 -3.61 12.61
N ILE A 94 -2.92 -2.55 11.80
CA ILE A 94 -3.75 -2.42 10.59
C ILE A 94 -2.83 -2.42 9.37
N VAL A 95 -3.05 -3.38 8.46
CA VAL A 95 -2.41 -3.41 7.14
C VAL A 95 -3.36 -2.77 6.14
N VAL A 96 -2.84 -1.86 5.32
CA VAL A 96 -3.59 -1.16 4.28
C VAL A 96 -2.83 -1.24 2.95
N THR A 97 -3.55 -1.27 1.84
CA THR A 97 -2.94 -1.55 0.54
C THR A 97 -2.70 -0.31 -0.32
N ALA A 98 -3.31 0.83 0.04
CA ALA A 98 -3.23 2.07 -0.74
C ALA A 98 -3.55 3.30 0.12
N GLY A 99 -3.44 4.50 -0.45
CA GLY A 99 -3.69 5.77 0.22
C GLY A 99 -5.07 5.93 0.85
N PRO A 100 -6.19 5.71 0.13
CA PRO A 100 -7.52 5.89 0.72
C PRO A 100 -7.81 5.02 1.95
N PRO A 101 -7.54 3.70 1.97
CA PRO A 101 -7.61 2.90 3.19
C PRO A 101 -6.68 3.39 4.30
N ALA A 102 -5.44 3.81 3.96
CA ALA A 102 -4.49 4.33 4.93
C ALA A 102 -5.01 5.62 5.59
N LEU A 103 -5.60 6.52 4.81
CA LEU A 103 -6.18 7.77 5.32
C LEU A 103 -7.38 7.51 6.23
N ALA A 104 -8.23 6.54 5.89
CA ALA A 104 -9.36 6.13 6.73
C ALA A 104 -8.87 5.54 8.06
N ALA A 105 -7.90 4.63 8.04
CA ALA A 105 -7.30 4.06 9.24
C ALA A 105 -6.61 5.14 10.11
N LYS A 106 -5.84 6.04 9.51
CA LYS A 106 -5.17 7.16 10.22
C LYS A 106 -6.16 8.07 10.94
N ARG A 107 -7.34 8.31 10.34
CA ARG A 107 -8.39 9.12 10.97
C ARG A 107 -9.10 8.38 12.11
N ALA A 108 -9.18 7.05 12.04
CA ALA A 108 -9.85 6.23 13.04
C ALA A 108 -9.01 5.96 14.29
N THR A 109 -7.69 6.00 14.20
CA THR A 109 -6.79 5.74 15.33
C THR A 109 -5.46 6.48 15.22
N THR A 110 -4.94 6.92 16.36
CA THR A 110 -3.59 7.49 16.49
C THR A 110 -2.62 6.56 17.21
N THR A 111 -3.09 5.42 17.71
CA THR A 111 -2.32 4.51 18.58
C THR A 111 -2.06 3.15 17.95
N ILE A 112 -3.02 2.59 17.20
CA ILE A 112 -2.82 1.32 16.52
C ILE A 112 -1.84 1.55 15.35
N PRO A 113 -0.73 0.81 15.25
CA PRO A 113 0.19 0.91 14.12
C PRO A 113 -0.52 0.61 12.78
N ILE A 114 -0.20 1.40 11.76
CA ILE A 114 -0.74 1.23 10.41
C ILE A 114 0.42 1.01 9.45
N VAL A 115 0.42 -0.12 8.75
CA VAL A 115 1.42 -0.47 7.74
C VAL A 115 0.82 -0.38 6.35
N MET A 116 1.31 0.55 5.55
CA MET A 116 0.93 0.69 4.13
C MET A 116 1.77 -0.26 3.29
N ALA A 117 1.12 -1.14 2.52
CA ALA A 117 1.81 -1.96 1.53
C ALA A 117 2.36 -1.10 0.38
N ASN A 118 1.65 -0.05 -0.01
CA ASN A 118 2.11 0.94 -0.99
C ASN A 118 1.30 2.24 -0.86
N SER A 119 1.94 3.39 -1.09
CA SER A 119 1.30 4.67 -1.36
C SER A 119 2.03 5.35 -2.52
N ALA A 120 1.29 6.05 -3.35
CA ALA A 120 1.85 6.78 -4.49
C ALA A 120 2.67 8.00 -4.04
N ASP A 121 2.19 8.71 -3.02
CA ASP A 121 2.82 9.88 -2.40
C ASP A 121 2.32 10.04 -0.96
N PRO A 122 2.90 9.34 0.02
CA PRO A 122 2.39 9.36 1.38
C PRO A 122 2.51 10.72 2.08
N VAL A 123 3.42 11.58 1.62
CA VAL A 123 3.57 12.96 2.13
C VAL A 123 2.47 13.85 1.55
N GLY A 124 2.31 13.86 0.23
CA GLY A 124 1.27 14.64 -0.46
C GLY A 124 -0.15 14.18 -0.14
N GLU A 125 -0.34 12.89 0.17
CA GLU A 125 -1.59 12.33 0.67
C GLU A 125 -1.85 12.69 2.16
N GLY A 126 -0.88 13.28 2.85
CA GLY A 126 -1.00 13.64 4.26
C GLY A 126 -0.94 12.44 5.21
N LEU A 127 -0.39 11.30 4.78
CA LEU A 127 -0.27 10.10 5.60
C LEU A 127 0.89 10.20 6.58
N VAL A 128 2.01 10.76 6.14
CA VAL A 128 3.22 10.95 6.94
C VAL A 128 3.77 12.38 6.78
N ALA A 129 4.53 12.85 7.76
CA ALA A 129 5.13 14.18 7.70
C ALA A 129 6.30 14.25 6.69
N SER A 130 7.11 13.21 6.64
CA SER A 130 8.16 13.01 5.64
C SER A 130 8.50 11.52 5.52
N LEU A 131 9.20 11.11 4.44
CA LEU A 131 9.63 9.72 4.27
C LEU A 131 10.63 9.29 5.33
N ALA A 132 11.56 10.17 5.72
CA ALA A 132 12.59 9.88 6.72
C ALA A 132 12.05 9.93 8.17
N ARG A 133 11.01 10.71 8.43
CA ARG A 133 10.41 10.90 9.76
C ARG A 133 8.89 10.93 9.61
N PRO A 134 8.23 9.77 9.60
CA PRO A 134 6.76 9.67 9.43
C PRO A 134 5.96 10.45 10.45
N GLY A 135 6.43 10.55 11.71
CA GLY A 135 5.89 11.43 12.75
C GLY A 135 4.55 10.97 13.36
N GLY A 136 4.14 9.74 13.13
CA GLY A 136 2.87 9.19 13.67
C GLY A 136 2.84 7.68 13.65
N ASN A 137 1.64 7.09 13.72
CA ASN A 137 1.40 5.65 13.74
C ASN A 137 1.36 4.99 12.34
N VAL A 138 1.69 5.71 11.27
CA VAL A 138 1.70 5.20 9.89
C VAL A 138 3.12 4.98 9.42
N THR A 139 3.39 3.80 8.87
CA THR A 139 4.65 3.43 8.21
C THR A 139 4.37 2.59 6.96
N GLY A 140 5.38 2.28 6.15
CA GLY A 140 5.22 1.42 4.98
C GLY A 140 6.07 1.82 3.79
N LEU A 141 5.62 1.43 2.59
CA LEU A 141 6.35 1.64 1.34
C LEU A 141 5.73 2.78 0.52
N SER A 142 6.60 3.57 -0.12
CA SER A 142 6.22 4.59 -1.10
C SER A 142 6.63 4.16 -2.51
N GLY A 143 5.71 4.27 -3.45
CA GLY A 143 5.95 4.01 -4.87
C GLY A 143 6.61 5.17 -5.61
N LEU A 144 6.78 6.35 -4.98
CA LEU A 144 7.31 7.58 -5.58
C LEU A 144 6.65 7.91 -6.94
N ALA A 145 5.35 7.62 -7.06
CA ALA A 145 4.67 7.70 -8.35
C ALA A 145 4.60 9.14 -8.91
N VAL A 146 4.59 10.12 -8.02
CA VAL A 146 4.53 11.54 -8.40
C VAL A 146 5.85 11.97 -9.03
N GLU A 147 6.98 11.67 -8.37
CA GLU A 147 8.31 12.01 -8.85
C GLU A 147 8.68 11.25 -10.13
N LEU A 148 8.34 9.96 -10.18
CA LEU A 148 8.62 9.12 -11.35
C LEU A 148 7.84 9.54 -12.60
N ASN A 149 6.69 10.16 -12.47
CA ASN A 149 5.90 10.59 -13.62
C ASN A 149 6.59 11.64 -14.48
N THR A 150 7.28 12.59 -13.86
CA THR A 150 8.10 13.57 -14.60
C THR A 150 9.16 12.87 -15.43
N LYS A 151 9.89 11.93 -14.84
CA LYS A 151 10.94 11.17 -15.55
C LYS A 151 10.37 10.28 -16.67
N ARG A 152 9.21 9.66 -16.44
CA ARG A 152 8.51 8.89 -17.48
C ARG A 152 8.11 9.76 -18.68
N LEU A 153 7.67 11.02 -18.43
CA LEU A 153 7.32 11.94 -19.50
C LEU A 153 8.56 12.42 -20.28
N GLU A 154 9.68 12.65 -19.61
CA GLU A 154 10.97 12.95 -20.25
C GLU A 154 11.41 11.80 -21.15
N ILE A 155 11.43 10.56 -20.63
CA ILE A 155 11.79 9.38 -21.40
C ILE A 155 10.86 9.21 -22.61
N LEU A 156 9.55 9.44 -22.45
CA LEU A 156 8.61 9.36 -23.55
C LEU A 156 8.92 10.39 -24.64
N LYS A 157 9.29 11.61 -24.25
CA LYS A 157 9.69 12.65 -25.20
C LYS A 157 10.97 12.29 -25.94
N ASP A 158 11.95 11.73 -25.25
CA ASP A 158 13.22 11.29 -25.86
C ASP A 158 13.00 10.12 -26.84
N ALA A 159 12.11 9.20 -26.49
CA ALA A 159 11.75 8.05 -27.33
C ALA A 159 10.90 8.43 -28.57
N VAL A 160 10.20 9.57 -28.52
CA VAL A 160 9.32 10.04 -29.61
C VAL A 160 9.73 11.47 -30.02
N PRO A 161 10.74 11.66 -30.88
CA PRO A 161 11.34 12.98 -31.16
C PRO A 161 10.38 14.06 -31.64
N LYS A 162 9.26 13.66 -32.30
CA LYS A 162 8.21 14.59 -32.80
C LYS A 162 7.02 14.70 -31.85
N LEU A 163 7.20 14.33 -30.57
CA LEU A 163 6.13 14.40 -29.58
C LEU A 163 5.74 15.84 -29.30
N VAL A 164 4.46 16.16 -29.53
CA VAL A 164 3.87 17.47 -29.27
C VAL A 164 2.73 17.35 -28.27
N ARG A 165 1.94 16.27 -28.36
CA ARG A 165 0.72 16.09 -27.56
C ARG A 165 0.69 14.70 -26.93
N VAL A 166 0.58 14.67 -25.60
CA VAL A 166 0.56 13.43 -24.79
C VAL A 166 -0.82 13.26 -24.16
N GLY A 167 -1.44 12.11 -24.38
CA GLY A 167 -2.62 11.67 -23.65
C GLY A 167 -2.23 11.03 -22.33
N VAL A 168 -2.85 11.46 -21.23
CA VAL A 168 -2.67 10.82 -19.92
C VAL A 168 -3.97 10.15 -19.54
N LEU A 169 -3.98 8.82 -19.56
CA LEU A 169 -5.10 8.04 -19.07
C LEU A 169 -5.09 8.05 -17.53
N ARG A 170 -6.24 8.36 -16.96
CA ARG A 170 -6.46 8.30 -15.53
C ARG A 170 -7.83 7.71 -15.20
N PRO A 171 -7.98 7.01 -14.06
CA PRO A 171 -9.27 6.51 -13.63
C PRO A 171 -10.30 7.65 -13.51
N ALA A 172 -11.55 7.37 -13.86
CA ALA A 172 -12.64 8.35 -13.74
C ALA A 172 -12.92 8.72 -12.29
N GLY A 173 -12.78 7.77 -11.34
CA GLY A 173 -12.81 8.02 -9.91
C GLY A 173 -11.53 8.70 -9.42
N GLY A 174 -11.64 9.95 -8.93
CA GLY A 174 -10.49 10.74 -8.48
C GLY A 174 -10.00 10.32 -7.09
N ALA A 175 -8.86 9.62 -7.00
CA ALA A 175 -8.09 9.54 -5.77
C ALA A 175 -7.13 10.72 -5.67
N ILE A 176 -6.82 11.20 -4.46
CA ILE A 176 -5.88 12.31 -4.21
C ILE A 176 -4.55 12.07 -4.94
N ALA A 177 -4.02 10.84 -4.87
CA ALA A 177 -2.81 10.44 -5.57
C ALA A 177 -2.87 10.67 -7.09
N GLY A 178 -4.01 10.42 -7.73
CA GLY A 178 -4.20 10.67 -9.16
C GLY A 178 -4.14 12.15 -9.49
N GLU A 179 -4.76 13.00 -8.70
CA GLU A 179 -4.73 14.46 -8.89
C GLU A 179 -3.31 15.03 -8.69
N LEU A 180 -2.57 14.53 -7.70
CA LEU A 180 -1.16 14.93 -7.48
C LEU A 180 -0.29 14.54 -8.67
N GLN A 181 -0.44 13.33 -9.20
CA GLN A 181 0.27 12.88 -10.40
C GLN A 181 -0.03 13.78 -11.61
N ILE A 182 -1.30 14.12 -11.85
CA ILE A 182 -1.70 15.02 -12.95
C ILE A 182 -1.11 16.40 -12.78
N LYS A 183 -1.14 16.94 -11.56
CA LYS A 183 -0.56 18.25 -11.26
C LYS A 183 0.93 18.31 -11.61
N GLU A 184 1.71 17.30 -11.24
CA GLU A 184 3.14 17.25 -11.58
C GLU A 184 3.37 17.01 -13.08
N LEU A 185 2.58 16.15 -13.72
CA LEU A 185 2.65 15.94 -15.16
C LEU A 185 2.35 17.22 -15.96
N ARG A 186 1.40 18.06 -15.52
CA ARG A 186 1.15 19.36 -16.14
C ARG A 186 2.36 20.27 -16.06
N ARG A 187 3.03 20.33 -14.88
CA ARG A 187 4.26 21.13 -14.70
C ARG A 187 5.39 20.64 -15.61
N ALA A 188 5.61 19.32 -15.64
CA ALA A 188 6.61 18.70 -16.49
C ALA A 188 6.32 18.93 -17.99
N ALA A 189 5.06 18.82 -18.41
CA ALA A 189 4.65 19.03 -19.80
C ALA A 189 4.95 20.47 -20.24
N VAL A 190 4.70 21.48 -19.40
CA VAL A 190 5.04 22.88 -19.71
C VAL A 190 6.56 23.04 -19.90
N ALA A 191 7.36 22.49 -18.97
CA ALA A 191 8.82 22.55 -19.06
C ALA A 191 9.37 21.87 -20.32
N LEU A 192 8.74 20.78 -20.73
CA LEU A 192 9.09 20.00 -21.93
C LEU A 192 8.46 20.52 -23.23
N LYS A 193 7.69 21.62 -23.18
CA LYS A 193 6.94 22.18 -24.31
C LYS A 193 5.97 21.18 -24.96
N LEU A 194 5.31 20.36 -24.14
CA LEU A 194 4.30 19.38 -24.55
C LEU A 194 2.90 19.86 -24.19
N LYS A 195 1.90 19.49 -25.00
CA LYS A 195 0.48 19.57 -24.64
C LYS A 195 0.07 18.31 -23.92
N LEU A 196 -0.51 18.42 -22.73
CA LEU A 196 -1.03 17.32 -21.97
C LEU A 196 -2.55 17.28 -22.11
N GLU A 197 -3.08 16.13 -22.58
CA GLU A 197 -4.50 15.86 -22.73
C GLU A 197 -4.91 14.81 -21.72
N GLU A 198 -5.71 15.21 -20.74
CA GLU A 198 -6.25 14.26 -19.77
C GLU A 198 -7.42 13.49 -20.37
N ILE A 199 -7.40 12.18 -20.22
CA ILE A 199 -8.44 11.27 -20.66
C ILE A 199 -8.86 10.43 -19.46
N LYS A 200 -10.04 10.74 -18.92
CA LYS A 200 -10.67 9.95 -17.86
C LYS A 200 -11.27 8.70 -18.48
N THR A 201 -11.00 7.56 -17.85
CA THR A 201 -11.49 6.28 -18.35
C THR A 201 -11.64 5.27 -17.22
N GLU A 202 -12.50 4.29 -17.43
CA GLU A 202 -12.46 3.06 -16.63
C GLU A 202 -11.33 2.17 -17.14
N ALA A 203 -10.74 1.37 -16.24
CA ALA A 203 -9.61 0.50 -16.57
C ALA A 203 -10.09 -0.88 -17.07
N ASP A 204 -11.19 -0.92 -17.79
CA ASP A 204 -11.72 -2.11 -18.46
C ASP A 204 -11.54 -2.00 -19.99
N ALA A 205 -11.80 -3.08 -20.71
CA ALA A 205 -11.62 -3.13 -22.15
C ALA A 205 -12.44 -2.05 -22.89
N LYS A 206 -13.68 -1.82 -22.49
CA LYS A 206 -14.58 -0.83 -23.12
C LYS A 206 -14.11 0.61 -22.83
N GLY A 207 -13.73 0.89 -21.61
CA GLY A 207 -13.19 2.19 -21.20
C GLY A 207 -11.89 2.51 -21.95
N LEU A 208 -10.97 1.54 -22.03
CA LEU A 208 -9.71 1.70 -22.76
C LEU A 208 -9.94 1.93 -24.24
N GLU A 209 -10.84 1.19 -24.89
CA GLU A 209 -11.17 1.41 -26.29
C GLU A 209 -11.72 2.83 -26.53
N SER A 210 -12.66 3.29 -25.72
CA SER A 210 -13.19 4.66 -25.75
C SER A 210 -12.10 5.71 -25.54
N ALA A 211 -11.16 5.44 -24.62
CA ALA A 211 -10.04 6.33 -24.34
C ALA A 211 -9.09 6.45 -25.54
N PHE A 212 -8.80 5.35 -26.23
CA PHE A 212 -7.98 5.38 -27.44
C PHE A 212 -8.67 6.14 -28.58
N GLN A 213 -9.99 6.00 -28.77
CA GLN A 213 -10.75 6.78 -29.73
C GLN A 213 -10.69 8.28 -29.40
N THR A 214 -10.88 8.64 -28.12
CA THR A 214 -10.74 10.02 -27.63
C THR A 214 -9.34 10.57 -27.91
N ALA A 215 -8.30 9.78 -27.64
CA ALA A 215 -6.91 10.17 -27.92
C ALA A 215 -6.69 10.45 -29.40
N LYS A 216 -7.24 9.61 -30.29
CA LYS A 216 -7.20 9.82 -31.75
C LYS A 216 -7.91 11.11 -32.18
N GLN A 217 -9.11 11.37 -31.67
CA GLN A 217 -9.85 12.61 -31.92
C GLN A 217 -9.09 13.85 -31.48
N LYS A 218 -8.41 13.78 -30.36
CA LYS A 218 -7.57 14.85 -29.81
C LYS A 218 -6.18 14.92 -30.46
N GLN A 219 -5.91 14.10 -31.47
CA GLN A 219 -4.62 14.04 -32.17
C GLN A 219 -3.43 13.84 -31.24
N VAL A 220 -3.58 12.95 -30.26
CA VAL A 220 -2.53 12.58 -29.31
C VAL A 220 -1.47 11.77 -30.04
N ASN A 221 -0.18 12.11 -29.84
CA ASN A 221 0.95 11.45 -30.48
C ASN A 221 1.51 10.27 -29.65
N ALA A 222 1.33 10.32 -28.34
CA ALA A 222 1.69 9.24 -27.44
C ALA A 222 0.75 9.21 -26.23
N ILE A 223 0.61 8.04 -25.62
CA ILE A 223 -0.26 7.84 -24.45
C ILE A 223 0.61 7.33 -23.29
N MET A 224 0.35 7.85 -22.11
CA MET A 224 0.85 7.30 -20.84
C MET A 224 -0.31 7.15 -19.85
N THR A 225 -0.13 6.29 -18.86
CA THR A 225 -1.09 6.11 -17.77
C THR A 225 -0.58 6.72 -16.49
N THR A 226 -1.46 7.20 -15.62
CA THR A 226 -1.10 7.43 -14.22
C THR A 226 -0.76 6.10 -13.55
N ILE A 227 0.14 6.14 -12.56
CA ILE A 227 0.49 4.98 -11.74
C ILE A 227 -0.63 4.80 -10.71
N THR A 228 -1.63 4.02 -11.07
CA THR A 228 -2.81 3.77 -10.22
C THR A 228 -3.19 2.30 -10.25
N ARG A 229 -3.81 1.84 -9.17
CA ARG A 229 -4.17 0.44 -8.99
C ARG A 229 -5.04 -0.14 -10.09
N PRO A 230 -6.11 0.54 -10.59
CA PRO A 230 -6.94 0.00 -11.68
C PRO A 230 -6.13 -0.40 -12.92
N PHE A 231 -5.20 0.44 -13.36
CA PHE A 231 -4.37 0.11 -14.53
C PHE A 231 -3.34 -0.99 -14.27
N PHE A 232 -2.95 -1.22 -13.00
CA PHE A 232 -2.09 -2.35 -12.66
C PHE A 232 -2.86 -3.68 -12.61
N ALA A 233 -4.10 -3.67 -12.15
CA ALA A 233 -4.93 -4.85 -12.03
C ALA A 233 -5.26 -5.47 -13.40
N GLU A 234 -5.48 -4.64 -14.41
CA GLU A 234 -5.82 -5.07 -15.77
C GLU A 234 -4.60 -5.33 -16.67
N ARG A 235 -3.40 -5.27 -16.12
CA ARG A 235 -2.17 -5.59 -16.85
C ARG A 235 -2.05 -7.10 -17.03
N LYS A 236 -2.22 -7.58 -18.23
CA LYS A 236 -1.96 -8.97 -18.66
C LYS A 236 -0.56 -9.12 -19.22
#